data_55376efac0b2fb098b5c4a08bf1b0f82
#
_entry.id   55376efac0b2fb098b5c4a08bf1b0f82
#
_cell.length_a   1.000
_cell.length_b   1.000
_cell.length_c   1.000
_cell.angle_alpha   90.00
_cell.angle_beta   90.00
_cell.angle_gamma   90.00
#
_symmetry.space_group_name_H-M   'P 1'
#
loop_
_entity.id
_entity.type
_entity.pdbx_description
1 polymer ?
#
loop_
_entity_poly.entity_id
_entity_poly.type
_entity_poly.pdbx_seq_one_letter_code
_entity_poly.pdbx_strand_id
1 'polypeptide(L)'
;MKLSDAPTTEVSVTIDAPVARVWELVTDLNVPAGTSPEFSGADWLDGATAPVVGARFVGHNAHAALGQWETTSTVTVVEPECEFRYAVGDVDEPMAVWTYRLEPEDDGDGGGEGDGRVRLTQVAQIGPGRSGLSFAIDRMPEKEERIVERRLLEHAASMRANLEHIKALAEGTAGGAG
;
A
#
# COMPACT_ATOMS: atom_id res chain seq x y z
N MET A 1 7.11 3.44 20.99
CA MET A 1 7.66 2.95 19.71
C MET A 1 8.30 4.11 18.99
N LYS A 2 9.56 3.98 18.61
CA LYS A 2 10.34 5.05 17.97
C LYS A 2 10.49 4.77 16.48
N LEU A 3 10.89 5.80 15.72
CA LEU A 3 11.14 5.64 14.28
C LEU A 3 12.26 4.62 14.00
N SER A 4 13.29 4.58 14.87
CA SER A 4 14.39 3.60 14.79
C SER A 4 13.96 2.13 14.97
N ASP A 5 12.77 1.89 15.50
CA ASP A 5 12.24 0.53 15.70
C ASP A 5 11.61 -0.03 14.41
N ALA A 6 11.67 0.72 13.29
CA ALA A 6 11.00 0.43 12.03
C ALA A 6 9.53 0.03 12.22
N PRO A 7 8.71 0.92 12.82
CA PRO A 7 7.35 0.60 13.23
C PRO A 7 6.47 0.20 12.06
N THR A 8 5.64 -0.80 12.28
CA THR A 8 4.73 -1.35 11.27
C THR A 8 3.28 -1.29 11.71
N THR A 9 2.39 -1.22 10.74
CA THR A 9 0.95 -1.46 10.93
C THR A 9 0.43 -2.30 9.76
N GLU A 10 -0.58 -3.12 10.00
CA GLU A 10 -1.19 -3.96 8.97
C GLU A 10 -2.71 -3.94 9.04
N VAL A 11 -3.34 -4.17 7.91
CA VAL A 11 -4.80 -4.32 7.76
C VAL A 11 -5.06 -5.46 6.79
N SER A 12 -6.06 -6.27 7.08
CA SER A 12 -6.48 -7.37 6.21
C SER A 12 -7.98 -7.31 5.93
N VAL A 13 -8.37 -7.80 4.75
CA VAL A 13 -9.76 -8.07 4.38
C VAL A 13 -9.84 -9.42 3.67
N THR A 14 -10.99 -10.07 3.76
CA THR A 14 -11.30 -11.24 2.91
C THR A 14 -12.12 -10.77 1.71
N ILE A 15 -11.73 -11.22 0.52
CA ILE A 15 -12.31 -10.86 -0.77
C ILE A 15 -12.85 -12.12 -1.43
N ASP A 16 -14.12 -12.12 -1.81
CA ASP A 16 -14.77 -13.22 -2.56
C ASP A 16 -14.55 -13.02 -4.06
N ALA A 17 -13.32 -13.27 -4.51
CA ALA A 17 -12.91 -13.16 -5.91
C ALA A 17 -11.67 -14.03 -6.19
N PRO A 18 -11.42 -14.41 -7.46
CA PRO A 18 -10.23 -15.14 -7.85
C PRO A 18 -8.94 -14.35 -7.51
N VAL A 19 -7.92 -15.03 -7.02
CA VAL A 19 -6.63 -14.44 -6.65
C VAL A 19 -6.00 -13.63 -7.80
N ALA A 20 -6.11 -14.10 -9.04
CA ALA A 20 -5.63 -13.38 -10.22
C ALA A 20 -6.29 -12.01 -10.37
N ARG A 21 -7.59 -11.90 -10.11
CA ARG A 21 -8.31 -10.61 -10.15
C ARG A 21 -7.84 -9.65 -9.06
N VAL A 22 -7.64 -10.15 -7.85
CA VAL A 22 -7.12 -9.34 -6.75
C VAL A 22 -5.68 -8.89 -7.04
N TRP A 23 -4.86 -9.78 -7.62
CA TRP A 23 -3.49 -9.48 -8.04
C TRP A 23 -3.41 -8.33 -9.06
N GLU A 24 -4.27 -8.33 -10.09
CA GLU A 24 -4.35 -7.24 -11.06
C GLU A 24 -4.59 -5.89 -10.37
N LEU A 25 -5.52 -5.84 -9.41
CA LEU A 25 -5.87 -4.62 -8.69
C LEU A 25 -4.75 -4.14 -7.74
N VAL A 26 -4.08 -5.08 -7.07
CA VAL A 26 -2.98 -4.80 -6.15
C VAL A 26 -1.75 -4.24 -6.88
N THR A 27 -1.52 -4.70 -8.10
CA THR A 27 -0.37 -4.28 -8.91
C THR A 27 -0.67 -3.09 -9.83
N ASP A 28 -1.90 -2.62 -9.89
CA ASP A 28 -2.25 -1.34 -10.50
C ASP A 28 -1.90 -0.20 -9.54
N LEU A 29 -0.87 0.57 -9.88
CA LEU A 29 -0.36 1.67 -9.06
C LEU A 29 -1.39 2.77 -8.78
N ASN A 30 -2.46 2.85 -9.59
CA ASN A 30 -3.44 3.92 -9.52
C ASN A 30 -4.70 3.57 -8.71
N VAL A 31 -4.93 2.30 -8.38
CA VAL A 31 -6.07 1.88 -7.55
C VAL A 31 -6.11 2.62 -6.20
N PRO A 32 -4.97 2.81 -5.47
CA PRO A 32 -5.01 3.54 -4.20
C PRO A 32 -5.44 5.01 -4.30
N ALA A 33 -5.29 5.64 -5.47
CA ALA A 33 -5.71 7.03 -5.68
C ALA A 33 -7.23 7.22 -5.56
N GLY A 34 -8.01 6.15 -5.74
CA GLY A 34 -9.46 6.18 -5.59
C GLY A 34 -9.95 6.46 -4.17
N THR A 35 -9.11 6.24 -3.16
CA THR A 35 -9.50 6.38 -1.73
C THR A 35 -8.51 7.14 -0.88
N SER A 36 -7.29 7.37 -1.36
CA SER A 36 -6.29 8.11 -0.59
C SER A 36 -6.62 9.60 -0.51
N PRO A 37 -6.53 10.22 0.67
CA PRO A 37 -6.70 11.66 0.81
C PRO A 37 -5.47 12.46 0.31
N GLU A 38 -4.34 11.81 0.13
CA GLU A 38 -3.07 12.46 -0.25
C GLU A 38 -2.53 11.98 -1.60
N PHE A 39 -2.58 10.67 -1.86
CA PHE A 39 -2.06 10.08 -3.08
C PHE A 39 -3.03 10.25 -4.25
N SER A 40 -2.58 10.87 -5.34
CA SER A 40 -3.41 11.20 -6.51
C SER A 40 -3.11 10.36 -7.75
N GLY A 41 -2.12 9.49 -7.70
CA GLY A 41 -1.76 8.59 -8.79
C GLY A 41 -0.26 8.34 -8.88
N ALA A 42 0.14 7.47 -9.80
CA ALA A 42 1.54 7.17 -10.06
C ALA A 42 1.79 6.88 -11.54
N ASP A 43 3.03 7.11 -11.96
CA ASP A 43 3.52 6.81 -13.29
C ASP A 43 4.79 5.97 -13.22
N TRP A 44 4.88 4.95 -14.08
CA TRP A 44 6.10 4.18 -14.23
C TRP A 44 7.24 5.03 -14.78
N LEU A 45 8.45 4.78 -14.32
CA LEU A 45 9.68 5.44 -14.76
C LEU A 45 10.53 4.51 -15.65
N ASP A 46 11.50 5.09 -16.32
CA ASP A 46 12.57 4.38 -17.04
C ASP A 46 12.04 3.38 -18.10
N GLY A 47 10.84 3.64 -18.65
CA GLY A 47 10.21 2.80 -19.66
C GLY A 47 9.57 1.52 -19.11
N ALA A 48 9.45 1.36 -17.80
CA ALA A 48 8.68 0.27 -17.20
C ALA A 48 7.18 0.42 -17.52
N THR A 49 6.50 -0.71 -17.70
CA THR A 49 5.06 -0.75 -17.98
C THR A 49 4.32 -1.74 -17.08
N ALA A 50 5.06 -2.46 -16.24
CA ALA A 50 4.52 -3.49 -15.37
C ALA A 50 5.40 -3.63 -14.11
N PRO A 51 4.85 -4.20 -13.02
CA PRO A 51 5.60 -4.47 -11.81
C PRO A 51 6.61 -5.60 -12.04
N VAL A 52 7.89 -5.25 -12.06
CA VAL A 52 9.01 -6.18 -12.02
C VAL A 52 10.00 -5.70 -10.97
N VAL A 53 10.74 -6.61 -10.36
CA VAL A 53 11.75 -6.23 -9.36
C VAL A 53 12.78 -5.27 -9.98
N GLY A 54 13.01 -4.14 -9.30
CA GLY A 54 13.86 -3.05 -9.76
C GLY A 54 13.13 -1.99 -10.60
N ALA A 55 11.90 -2.22 -11.05
CA ALA A 55 11.09 -1.19 -11.70
C ALA A 55 10.82 -0.03 -10.74
N ARG A 56 10.87 1.18 -11.27
CA ARG A 56 10.66 2.42 -10.51
C ARG A 56 9.37 3.10 -10.95
N PHE A 57 8.75 3.81 -10.03
CA PHE A 57 7.61 4.67 -10.32
C PHE A 57 7.64 5.94 -9.47
N VAL A 58 7.04 7.00 -9.97
CA VAL A 58 6.81 8.23 -9.23
C VAL A 58 5.37 8.25 -8.73
N GLY A 59 5.20 8.49 -7.45
CA GLY A 59 3.89 8.72 -6.82
C GLY A 59 3.66 10.21 -6.64
N HIS A 60 2.49 10.69 -7.06
CA HIS A 60 2.06 12.07 -6.93
C HIS A 60 1.18 12.24 -5.70
N ASN A 61 1.49 13.21 -4.88
CA ASN A 61 0.78 13.47 -3.63
C ASN A 61 0.40 14.95 -3.52
N ALA A 62 -0.70 15.21 -2.82
CA ALA A 62 -1.16 16.56 -2.54
C ALA A 62 -1.82 16.64 -1.17
N HIS A 63 -1.58 17.72 -0.44
CA HIS A 63 -2.26 18.00 0.81
C HIS A 63 -2.47 19.51 0.96
N ALA A 64 -3.64 19.92 1.46
CA ALA A 64 -4.01 21.33 1.54
C ALA A 64 -3.00 22.21 2.31
N ALA A 65 -2.36 21.66 3.35
CA ALA A 65 -1.38 22.38 4.16
C ALA A 65 0.08 22.22 3.68
N LEU A 66 0.40 21.16 2.90
CA LEU A 66 1.77 20.81 2.49
C LEU A 66 2.04 21.09 1.01
N GLY A 67 0.98 21.36 0.23
CA GLY A 67 1.08 21.50 -1.21
C GLY A 67 1.18 20.15 -1.93
N GLN A 68 1.87 20.14 -3.07
CA GLN A 68 2.11 18.96 -3.87
C GLN A 68 3.55 18.48 -3.70
N TRP A 69 3.74 17.16 -3.68
CA TRP A 69 5.07 16.55 -3.68
C TRP A 69 5.04 15.21 -4.39
N GLU A 70 6.20 14.76 -4.78
CA GLU A 70 6.42 13.47 -5.42
C GLU A 70 7.33 12.59 -4.58
N THR A 71 7.12 11.29 -4.70
CA THR A 71 8.00 10.28 -4.11
C THR A 71 8.36 9.25 -5.18
N THR A 72 9.63 8.90 -5.27
CA THR A 72 10.06 7.79 -6.13
C THR A 72 10.07 6.52 -5.31
N SER A 73 9.53 5.45 -5.88
CA SER A 73 9.50 4.12 -5.28
C SER A 73 10.15 3.10 -6.20
N THR A 74 10.73 2.05 -5.60
CA THR A 74 11.33 0.93 -6.32
C THR A 74 10.65 -0.36 -5.91
N VAL A 75 10.22 -1.15 -6.87
CA VAL A 75 9.64 -2.48 -6.64
C VAL A 75 10.73 -3.43 -6.15
N THR A 76 10.52 -4.07 -5.00
CA THR A 76 11.50 -4.93 -4.35
C THR A 76 11.11 -6.40 -4.34
N VAL A 77 9.81 -6.71 -4.39
CA VAL A 77 9.29 -8.09 -4.49
C VAL A 77 8.12 -8.12 -5.46
N VAL A 78 8.13 -9.10 -6.35
CA VAL A 78 7.00 -9.48 -7.20
C VAL A 78 6.94 -11.00 -7.22
N GLU A 79 6.09 -11.57 -6.38
CA GLU A 79 5.71 -12.98 -6.38
C GLU A 79 4.26 -13.05 -6.85
N PRO A 80 4.01 -13.44 -8.12
CA PRO A 80 2.66 -13.39 -8.70
C PRO A 80 1.62 -14.07 -7.81
N GLU A 81 0.51 -13.37 -7.61
CA GLU A 81 -0.62 -13.85 -6.80
C GLU A 81 -0.29 -14.12 -5.30
N CYS A 82 0.89 -13.71 -4.84
CA CYS A 82 1.38 -13.95 -3.48
C CYS A 82 1.84 -12.67 -2.79
N GLU A 83 2.87 -11.98 -3.32
CA GLU A 83 3.40 -10.78 -2.68
C GLU A 83 3.83 -9.72 -3.70
N PHE A 84 3.41 -8.48 -3.43
CA PHE A 84 3.90 -7.27 -4.09
C PHE A 84 4.45 -6.30 -3.06
N ARG A 85 5.72 -5.88 -3.23
CA ARG A 85 6.38 -4.97 -2.28
C ARG A 85 7.18 -3.91 -3.01
N TYR A 86 7.16 -2.70 -2.47
CA TYR A 86 8.00 -1.61 -2.93
C TYR A 86 8.52 -0.75 -1.77
N ALA A 87 9.69 -0.17 -1.98
CA ALA A 87 10.35 0.75 -1.06
C ALA A 87 10.21 2.19 -1.58
N VAL A 88 9.86 3.13 -0.71
CA VAL A 88 9.74 4.55 -1.02
C VAL A 88 11.05 5.25 -0.69
N GLY A 89 11.63 5.94 -1.67
CA GLY A 89 12.92 6.60 -1.54
C GLY A 89 14.09 5.67 -1.83
N ASP A 90 15.11 5.73 -1.02
CA ASP A 90 16.27 4.85 -1.12
C ASP A 90 15.89 3.41 -0.71
N VAL A 91 16.38 2.42 -1.45
CA VAL A 91 16.05 1.01 -1.18
C VAL A 91 16.73 0.49 0.08
N ASP A 92 17.93 1.00 0.38
CA ASP A 92 18.71 0.58 1.55
C ASP A 92 18.26 1.32 2.83
N GLU A 93 17.78 2.57 2.67
CA GLU A 93 17.23 3.38 3.75
C GLU A 93 15.85 3.98 3.36
N PRO A 94 14.82 3.15 3.20
CA PRO A 94 13.53 3.62 2.72
C PRO A 94 12.81 4.51 3.73
N MET A 95 12.09 5.50 3.22
CA MET A 95 11.15 6.31 4.01
C MET A 95 9.97 5.46 4.51
N ALA A 96 9.55 4.52 3.67
CA ALA A 96 8.52 3.54 3.99
C ALA A 96 8.66 2.31 3.09
N VAL A 97 8.19 1.16 3.56
CA VAL A 97 8.01 -0.04 2.75
C VAL A 97 6.53 -0.43 2.78
N TRP A 98 5.97 -0.63 1.60
CA TRP A 98 4.60 -1.09 1.43
C TRP A 98 4.59 -2.51 0.90
N THR A 99 3.82 -3.37 1.54
CA THR A 99 3.70 -4.78 1.16
C THR A 99 2.23 -5.16 1.04
N TYR A 100 1.88 -5.84 -0.04
CA TYR A 100 0.62 -6.56 -0.20
C TYR A 100 0.91 -8.06 -0.18
N ARG A 101 0.15 -8.81 0.60
CA ARG A 101 0.18 -10.27 0.64
C ARG A 101 -1.20 -10.82 0.32
N LEU A 102 -1.23 -11.81 -0.55
CA LEU A 102 -2.43 -12.52 -0.97
C LEU A 102 -2.33 -13.97 -0.49
N GLU A 103 -3.28 -14.41 0.28
CA GLU A 103 -3.37 -15.77 0.79
C GLU A 103 -4.71 -16.36 0.36
N PRO A 104 -4.73 -17.33 -0.59
CA PRO A 104 -5.96 -18.05 -0.92
C PRO A 104 -6.54 -18.70 0.33
N GLU A 105 -7.85 -18.55 0.56
CA GLU A 105 -8.57 -19.22 1.63
C GLU A 105 -9.46 -20.31 1.03
N ASP A 106 -9.31 -21.56 1.48
CA ASP A 106 -10.15 -22.68 1.06
C ASP A 106 -11.53 -22.56 1.71
N ASP A 107 -12.58 -22.56 0.93
CA ASP A 107 -13.97 -22.52 1.40
C ASP A 107 -14.45 -23.84 2.06
N GLY A 108 -13.59 -24.82 2.27
CA GLY A 108 -13.89 -26.08 2.98
C GLY A 108 -15.01 -26.95 2.39
N ASP A 109 -15.67 -26.52 1.35
CA ASP A 109 -16.81 -27.18 0.71
C ASP A 109 -16.58 -27.23 -0.79
N GLY A 110 -15.76 -28.16 -1.26
CA GLY A 110 -15.58 -28.67 -2.63
C GLY A 110 -16.02 -27.84 -3.84
N GLY A 111 -15.95 -26.52 -3.79
CA GLY A 111 -16.35 -25.59 -4.83
C GLY A 111 -15.37 -25.57 -5.99
N GLY A 112 -15.88 -25.58 -7.22
CA GLY A 112 -15.11 -25.69 -8.46
C GLY A 112 -14.17 -24.52 -8.72
N GLU A 113 -13.23 -24.71 -9.64
CA GLU A 113 -12.30 -23.70 -10.18
C GLU A 113 -13.07 -22.43 -10.62
N GLY A 114 -13.01 -21.37 -9.82
CA GLY A 114 -13.63 -20.07 -10.15
C GLY A 114 -14.15 -19.25 -8.98
N ASP A 115 -14.46 -19.86 -7.86
CA ASP A 115 -15.02 -19.20 -6.67
C ASP A 115 -13.93 -19.11 -5.59
N GLY A 116 -12.86 -18.37 -5.87
CA GLY A 116 -11.77 -18.21 -4.92
C GLY A 116 -12.09 -17.15 -3.88
N ARG A 117 -11.71 -17.42 -2.64
CA ARG A 117 -11.63 -16.44 -1.56
C ARG A 117 -10.17 -16.13 -1.27
N VAL A 118 -9.86 -14.86 -1.10
CA VAL A 118 -8.50 -14.38 -0.86
C VAL A 118 -8.47 -13.50 0.39
N ARG A 119 -7.57 -13.80 1.31
CA ARG A 119 -7.18 -12.85 2.35
C ARG A 119 -6.13 -11.91 1.76
N LEU A 120 -6.47 -10.64 1.63
CA LEU A 120 -5.56 -9.58 1.23
C LEU A 120 -5.11 -8.81 2.47
N THR A 121 -3.80 -8.80 2.70
CA THR A 121 -3.16 -8.03 3.78
C THR A 121 -2.28 -6.94 3.19
N GLN A 122 -2.45 -5.71 3.65
CA GLN A 122 -1.56 -4.60 3.36
C GLN A 122 -0.77 -4.24 4.62
N VAL A 123 0.55 -4.09 4.49
CA VAL A 123 1.47 -3.73 5.56
C VAL A 123 2.18 -2.43 5.19
N ALA A 124 2.24 -1.51 6.13
CA ALA A 124 3.06 -0.31 6.05
C ALA A 124 4.15 -0.36 7.13
N GLN A 125 5.41 -0.29 6.72
CA GLN A 125 6.57 -0.09 7.60
C GLN A 125 7.10 1.32 7.40
N ILE A 126 7.34 2.07 8.48
CA ILE A 126 7.88 3.43 8.43
C ILE A 126 9.39 3.40 8.69
N GLY A 127 10.14 4.17 7.92
CA GLY A 127 11.58 4.38 8.12
C GLY A 127 12.46 3.24 7.63
N PRO A 128 13.79 3.32 7.86
CA PRO A 128 14.51 4.35 8.65
C PRO A 128 14.81 5.66 7.91
N GLY A 129 14.59 5.72 6.60
CA GLY A 129 14.92 6.89 5.78
C GLY A 129 14.22 8.19 6.22
N ARG A 130 14.87 9.29 5.94
CA ARG A 130 14.35 10.62 6.30
C ARG A 130 13.13 10.99 5.47
N SER A 131 12.10 11.45 6.16
CA SER A 131 10.81 11.83 5.58
C SER A 131 10.22 13.05 6.29
N GLY A 132 9.05 13.51 5.87
CA GLY A 132 8.31 14.55 6.59
C GLY A 132 8.11 14.23 8.08
N LEU A 133 7.95 12.94 8.41
CA LEU A 133 7.84 12.46 9.79
C LEU A 133 9.13 12.73 10.59
N SER A 134 10.29 12.45 10.00
CA SER A 134 11.60 12.70 10.62
C SER A 134 11.77 14.17 10.94
N PHE A 135 11.39 15.08 10.05
CA PHE A 135 11.45 16.52 10.30
C PHE A 135 10.51 16.97 11.43
N ALA A 136 9.34 16.34 11.56
CA ALA A 136 8.43 16.63 12.67
C ALA A 136 9.02 16.14 14.01
N ILE A 137 9.67 14.99 14.03
CA ILE A 137 10.35 14.43 15.20
C ILE A 137 11.55 15.30 15.59
N ASP A 138 12.38 15.72 14.63
CA ASP A 138 13.52 16.61 14.89
C ASP A 138 13.12 17.93 15.59
N ARG A 139 11.92 18.43 15.29
CA ARG A 139 11.38 19.65 15.92
C ARG A 139 10.78 19.41 17.30
N MET A 140 10.33 18.20 17.58
CA MET A 140 9.63 17.84 18.82
C MET A 140 10.06 16.43 19.28
N PRO A 141 11.34 16.21 19.61
CA PRO A 141 11.86 14.89 19.90
C PRO A 141 11.18 14.23 21.11
N GLU A 142 10.71 15.03 22.07
CA GLU A 142 9.98 14.54 23.23
C GLU A 142 8.58 13.97 22.88
N LYS A 143 8.11 14.19 21.66
CA LYS A 143 6.82 13.70 21.16
C LYS A 143 6.96 12.59 20.13
N GLU A 144 8.17 12.07 19.90
CA GLU A 144 8.43 11.07 18.86
C GLU A 144 7.44 9.91 18.88
N GLU A 145 7.23 9.27 20.03
CA GLU A 145 6.32 8.12 20.14
C GLU A 145 4.89 8.47 19.73
N ARG A 146 4.40 9.64 20.14
CA ARG A 146 3.06 10.12 19.77
C ARG A 146 2.95 10.46 18.28
N ILE A 147 4.01 11.02 17.70
CA ILE A 147 4.06 11.35 16.26
C ILE A 147 4.02 10.06 15.45
N VAL A 148 4.82 9.07 15.83
CA VAL A 148 4.87 7.75 15.17
C VAL A 148 3.53 7.03 15.30
N GLU A 149 2.97 6.95 16.50
CA GLU A 149 1.66 6.31 16.76
C GLU A 149 0.55 6.92 15.88
N ARG A 150 0.49 8.26 15.85
CA ARG A 150 -0.47 8.97 15.01
C ARG A 150 -0.31 8.59 13.53
N ARG A 151 0.92 8.54 13.02
CA ARG A 151 1.18 8.18 11.62
C ARG A 151 0.78 6.74 11.31
N LEU A 152 1.02 5.81 12.22
CA LEU A 152 0.57 4.42 12.07
C LEU A 152 -0.97 4.33 11.99
N LEU A 153 -1.69 5.09 12.83
CA LEU A 153 -3.16 5.15 12.76
C LEU A 153 -3.66 5.75 11.45
N GLU A 154 -3.03 6.80 10.94
CA GLU A 154 -3.35 7.39 9.64
C GLU A 154 -3.11 6.39 8.49
N HIS A 155 -1.99 5.65 8.52
CA HIS A 155 -1.73 4.58 7.56
C HIS A 155 -2.76 3.46 7.65
N ALA A 156 -3.09 2.99 8.85
CA ALA A 156 -4.09 1.93 9.04
C ALA A 156 -5.47 2.34 8.49
N ALA A 157 -5.88 3.60 8.71
CA ALA A 157 -7.13 4.12 8.17
C ALA A 157 -7.11 4.18 6.62
N SER A 158 -6.03 4.68 6.03
CA SER A 158 -5.86 4.76 4.57
C SER A 158 -5.80 3.37 3.94
N MET A 159 -5.05 2.43 4.53
CA MET A 159 -4.99 1.04 4.07
C MET A 159 -6.35 0.36 4.12
N ARG A 160 -7.12 0.57 5.19
CA ARG A 160 -8.48 0.01 5.30
C ARG A 160 -9.36 0.50 4.15
N ALA A 161 -9.37 1.79 3.87
CA ALA A 161 -10.14 2.36 2.77
C ALA A 161 -9.70 1.78 1.41
N ASN A 162 -8.38 1.63 1.19
CA ASN A 162 -7.83 1.04 -0.02
C ASN A 162 -8.23 -0.44 -0.17
N LEU A 163 -8.11 -1.24 0.88
CA LEU A 163 -8.49 -2.67 0.82
C LEU A 163 -9.98 -2.87 0.59
N GLU A 164 -10.84 -2.06 1.21
CA GLU A 164 -12.29 -2.09 0.95
C GLU A 164 -12.61 -1.67 -0.50
N HIS A 165 -11.87 -0.72 -1.06
CA HIS A 165 -12.00 -0.34 -2.46
C HIS A 165 -11.59 -1.47 -3.42
N ILE A 166 -10.44 -2.10 -3.18
CA ILE A 166 -9.98 -3.28 -3.93
C ILE A 166 -11.04 -4.39 -3.85
N LYS A 167 -11.57 -4.66 -2.66
CA LYS A 167 -12.64 -5.63 -2.45
C LYS A 167 -13.86 -5.32 -3.31
N ALA A 168 -14.35 -4.09 -3.27
CA ALA A 168 -15.50 -3.68 -4.06
C ALA A 168 -15.27 -3.81 -5.58
N LEU A 169 -14.06 -3.48 -6.06
CA LEU A 169 -13.67 -3.64 -7.47
C LEU A 169 -13.55 -5.12 -7.87
N ALA A 170 -12.99 -5.96 -7.01
CA ALA A 170 -12.80 -7.38 -7.28
C ALA A 170 -14.14 -8.15 -7.32
N GLU A 171 -15.02 -7.86 -6.39
CA GLU A 171 -16.34 -8.49 -6.25
C GLU A 171 -17.39 -7.88 -7.19
N GLY A 172 -17.04 -6.89 -8.02
CA GLY A 172 -17.97 -6.25 -8.96
C GLY A 172 -19.05 -5.38 -8.31
N THR A 173 -18.89 -5.00 -7.03
CA THR A 173 -19.85 -4.17 -6.29
C THR A 173 -19.62 -2.66 -6.47
N ALA A 174 -18.52 -2.26 -7.09
CA ALA A 174 -18.13 -0.87 -7.34
C ALA A 174 -18.79 -0.23 -8.59
N GLY A 175 -19.94 -0.71 -9.04
CA GLY A 175 -20.55 -0.29 -10.30
C GLY A 175 -22.06 -0.09 -10.27
N GLY A 176 -22.59 0.56 -9.24
CA GLY A 176 -24.04 0.79 -9.11
C GLY A 176 -24.43 2.24 -8.80
N ALA A 177 -23.82 3.21 -9.49
CA ALA A 177 -24.32 4.60 -9.53
C ALA A 177 -24.28 5.07 -10.98
N GLY A 178 -25.41 4.79 -11.69
CA GLY A 178 -25.75 5.40 -12.97
C GLY A 178 -26.34 6.81 -12.77
#